data_c39dbf72ab466ebb0a412b731e74f35f
#
_entry.id   c39dbf72ab466ebb0a412b731e74f35f
#
_cell.length_a   1.000
_cell.length_b   1.000
_cell.length_c   1.000
_cell.angle_alpha   90.00
_cell.angle_beta   90.00
_cell.angle_gamma   90.00
#
_symmetry.space_group_name_H-M   'P 1'
#
loop_
_entity.id
_entity.type
_entity.pdbx_description
1 polymer ?
#
loop_
_entity_poly.entity_id
_entity_poly.type
_entity_poly.pdbx_seq_one_letter_code
_entity_poly.pdbx_strand_id
1 'polypeptide(L)'
;MIDRYASLIAGSPQFSDKSLARLAGVEGTSSAWHKALATHGVLAAKDVTGDFAVGLREPTGRTYLAVDRFAIQTLCYKVVNGQLQFSNRADNLADANTSIDLQGIFDYLYFHVIPSPRTIFKGIYRLPPGHYAIFENGLLTVAPYWVPTFEERREASFDELRDEFRQLLHDAVANQLDGSKPACFLSGGTDSSTIAGMISKASGYQAASYSIGFDAQGYDEMEFARFAAKHFKTEHHEYYVTPEDLVRSIPIVAAHYDQPFGNSSALPAYYCAKMAREDGVTKLLAGDGGDELFGGNTRYAKQRVFGFYDSLPAGVRTGLLEPAAGLGFIKQTPLISKAASYVNQAKVPIDRKSVV
;
A
#
# COMPACT_ATOMS: atom_id res chain seq x y z
N MET A 1 25.69 26.01 4.59
CA MET A 1 24.94 24.83 4.09
C MET A 1 23.47 25.20 4.13
N ILE A 2 22.84 25.43 3.00
CA ILE A 2 21.41 25.71 2.91
C ILE A 2 20.71 24.42 3.35
N ASP A 3 19.86 24.54 4.37
CA ASP A 3 19.07 23.43 4.89
C ASP A 3 18.14 22.91 3.76
N ARG A 4 18.58 21.85 3.08
CA ARG A 4 17.88 21.29 1.90
C ARG A 4 16.48 20.77 2.22
N TYR A 5 16.05 20.78 3.50
CA TYR A 5 14.84 20.12 3.98
C TYR A 5 14.06 20.99 4.98
N ALA A 6 13.98 22.29 4.75
CA ALA A 6 13.10 23.16 5.55
C ALA A 6 11.61 22.79 5.37
N SER A 7 11.24 22.29 4.20
CA SER A 7 9.93 21.69 3.94
C SER A 7 9.99 20.60 2.87
N LEU A 8 9.19 19.56 3.04
CA LEU A 8 8.94 18.51 2.06
C LEU A 8 7.43 18.34 1.97
N ILE A 9 6.87 18.44 0.77
CA ILE A 9 5.46 18.17 0.52
C ILE A 9 5.40 17.34 -0.76
N ALA A 10 4.79 16.17 -0.67
CA ALA A 10 4.60 15.25 -1.78
C ALA A 10 3.15 14.77 -1.82
N GLY A 11 2.69 14.35 -3.00
CA GLY A 11 1.35 13.83 -3.23
C GLY A 11 0.29 14.91 -3.48
N SER A 12 -0.96 14.49 -3.35
CA SER A 12 -2.16 15.27 -3.66
C SER A 12 -3.10 15.32 -2.45
N PRO A 13 -2.72 16.01 -1.35
CA PRO A 13 -3.54 16.10 -0.16
C PRO A 13 -4.84 16.85 -0.43
N GLN A 14 -5.93 16.35 0.12
CA GLN A 14 -7.25 16.95 0.07
C GLN A 14 -7.67 17.37 1.48
N PHE A 15 -7.77 18.67 1.72
CA PHE A 15 -8.16 19.22 3.01
C PHE A 15 -9.69 19.22 3.14
N SER A 16 -10.21 18.57 4.18
CA SER A 16 -11.66 18.56 4.47
C SER A 16 -12.17 19.92 4.92
N ASP A 17 -11.34 20.72 5.58
CA ASP A 17 -11.64 22.11 5.91
C ASP A 17 -11.66 22.99 4.66
N LYS A 18 -12.81 23.62 4.39
CA LYS A 18 -13.01 24.46 3.20
C LYS A 18 -12.06 25.67 3.13
N SER A 19 -11.65 26.20 4.26
CA SER A 19 -10.71 27.35 4.31
C SER A 19 -9.30 26.89 3.93
N LEU A 20 -8.86 25.72 4.41
CA LEU A 20 -7.59 25.10 4.06
C LEU A 20 -7.57 24.64 2.60
N ALA A 21 -8.67 24.05 2.12
CA ALA A 21 -8.81 23.66 0.72
C ALA A 21 -8.71 24.87 -0.23
N ARG A 22 -9.39 25.98 0.11
CA ARG A 22 -9.28 27.24 -0.63
C ARG A 22 -7.86 27.80 -0.59
N LEU A 23 -7.23 27.78 0.58
CA LEU A 23 -5.87 28.27 0.75
C LEU A 23 -4.89 27.45 -0.10
N ALA A 24 -5.04 26.13 -0.12
CA ALA A 24 -4.24 25.22 -0.96
C ALA A 24 -4.38 25.57 -2.45
N GLY A 25 -5.60 25.90 -2.91
CA GLY A 25 -5.86 26.27 -4.30
C GLY A 25 -5.31 27.64 -4.70
N VAL A 26 -5.23 28.60 -3.78
CA VAL A 26 -4.81 29.98 -4.06
C VAL A 26 -3.32 30.22 -3.78
N GLU A 27 -2.83 29.75 -2.65
CA GLU A 27 -1.46 30.02 -2.15
C GLU A 27 -0.58 28.77 -2.17
N GLY A 28 -1.12 27.63 -2.56
CA GLY A 28 -0.43 26.37 -2.62
C GLY A 28 -0.55 25.53 -1.35
N THR A 29 -0.27 24.24 -1.52
CA THR A 29 -0.39 23.20 -0.49
C THR A 29 0.47 23.47 0.74
N SER A 30 1.64 24.12 0.57
CA SER A 30 2.54 24.48 1.67
C SER A 30 1.88 25.44 2.66
N SER A 31 1.23 26.48 2.16
CA SER A 31 0.53 27.48 3.00
C SER A 31 -0.61 26.83 3.77
N ALA A 32 -1.35 25.92 3.13
CA ALA A 32 -2.42 25.17 3.78
C ALA A 32 -1.91 24.28 4.92
N TRP A 33 -0.79 23.56 4.72
CA TRP A 33 -0.16 22.74 5.76
C TRP A 33 0.34 23.57 6.95
N HIS A 34 1.00 24.70 6.70
CA HIS A 34 1.43 25.59 7.78
C HIS A 34 0.24 26.10 8.59
N LYS A 35 -0.85 26.47 7.92
CA LYS A 35 -2.09 26.91 8.57
C LYS A 35 -2.75 25.76 9.34
N ALA A 36 -2.81 24.55 8.78
CA ALA A 36 -3.34 23.36 9.45
C ALA A 36 -2.55 23.06 10.73
N LEU A 37 -1.22 23.09 10.65
CA LEU A 37 -0.34 22.86 11.80
C LEU A 37 -0.55 23.94 12.90
N ALA A 38 -0.66 25.19 12.52
CA ALA A 38 -0.93 26.29 13.46
C ALA A 38 -2.32 26.20 14.13
N THR A 39 -3.32 25.64 13.42
CA THR A 39 -4.70 25.56 13.92
C THR A 39 -4.97 24.27 14.71
N HIS A 40 -4.47 23.12 14.21
CA HIS A 40 -4.79 21.78 14.76
C HIS A 40 -3.60 21.11 15.46
N GLY A 41 -2.43 21.76 15.47
CA GLY A 41 -1.22 21.23 16.10
C GLY A 41 -0.83 19.88 15.52
N VAL A 42 -0.48 18.93 16.39
CA VAL A 42 -0.03 17.57 15.99
C VAL A 42 -1.05 16.77 15.20
N LEU A 43 -2.33 17.13 15.30
CA LEU A 43 -3.43 16.48 14.57
C LEU A 43 -3.73 17.12 13.21
N ALA A 44 -2.85 17.96 12.69
CA ALA A 44 -3.02 18.64 11.40
C ALA A 44 -3.34 17.69 10.23
N ALA A 45 -2.84 16.46 10.27
CA ALA A 45 -3.10 15.44 9.23
C ALA A 45 -4.43 14.68 9.40
N LYS A 46 -5.12 14.81 10.55
CA LYS A 46 -6.31 13.99 10.86
C LYS A 46 -7.43 14.13 9.84
N ASP A 47 -7.68 15.36 9.41
CA ASP A 47 -8.79 15.70 8.50
C ASP A 47 -8.29 15.96 7.07
N VAL A 48 -7.11 15.42 6.72
CA VAL A 48 -6.57 15.42 5.36
C VAL A 48 -6.69 14.03 4.77
N THR A 49 -7.21 13.97 3.53
CA THR A 49 -7.34 12.74 2.73
C THR A 49 -6.46 12.83 1.47
N GLY A 50 -6.51 11.79 0.61
CA GLY A 50 -5.60 11.67 -0.52
C GLY A 50 -4.24 11.12 -0.10
N ASP A 51 -3.32 11.07 -1.06
CA ASP A 51 -1.94 10.65 -0.85
C ASP A 51 -1.07 11.84 -0.45
N PHE A 52 -0.29 11.71 0.62
CA PHE A 52 0.62 12.78 1.02
C PHE A 52 1.78 12.32 1.92
N ALA A 53 2.91 13.00 1.77
CA ALA A 53 3.95 13.08 2.78
C ALA A 53 4.26 14.57 3.03
N VAL A 54 4.30 14.97 4.29
CA VAL A 54 4.61 16.33 4.69
C VAL A 54 5.68 16.37 5.77
N GLY A 55 6.70 17.19 5.55
CA GLY A 55 7.73 17.54 6.55
C GLY A 55 7.87 19.05 6.60
N LEU A 56 7.62 19.65 7.76
CA LEU A 56 7.71 21.08 7.98
C LEU A 56 8.65 21.37 9.14
N ARG A 57 9.65 22.22 8.92
CA ARG A 57 10.52 22.72 9.97
C ARG A 57 10.21 24.18 10.24
N GLU A 58 9.87 24.47 11.48
CA GLU A 58 9.65 25.85 11.97
C GLU A 58 10.99 26.54 12.26
N PRO A 59 11.03 27.87 12.26
CA PRO A 59 12.23 28.64 12.62
C PRO A 59 12.78 28.31 14.02
N THR A 60 11.94 27.83 14.92
CA THR A 60 12.31 27.37 16.27
C THR A 60 13.10 26.06 16.26
N GLY A 61 13.20 25.38 15.11
CA GLY A 61 13.75 24.04 14.97
C GLY A 61 12.75 22.92 15.24
N ARG A 62 11.55 23.23 15.72
CA ARG A 62 10.47 22.26 15.81
C ARG A 62 10.12 21.74 14.43
N THR A 63 10.01 20.42 14.30
CA THR A 63 9.76 19.76 13.01
C THR A 63 8.54 18.85 13.13
N TYR A 64 7.60 19.01 12.22
CA TYR A 64 6.43 18.14 12.05
C TYR A 64 6.59 17.27 10.81
N LEU A 65 6.33 15.98 10.95
CA LEU A 65 6.27 15.03 9.84
C LEU A 65 4.92 14.31 9.88
N ALA A 66 4.33 14.04 8.72
CA ALA A 66 3.17 13.15 8.62
C ALA A 66 3.13 12.47 7.24
N VAL A 67 2.54 11.28 7.19
CA VAL A 67 2.23 10.55 5.95
C VAL A 67 0.75 10.19 5.92
N ASP A 68 0.23 9.97 4.73
CA ASP A 68 -1.16 9.57 4.54
C ASP A 68 -1.50 8.23 5.24
N ARG A 69 -2.79 7.90 5.30
CA ARG A 69 -3.34 6.75 6.04
C ARG A 69 -2.74 5.41 5.66
N PHE A 70 -2.24 5.27 4.41
CA PHE A 70 -1.66 4.03 3.88
C PHE A 70 -0.17 4.18 3.51
N ALA A 71 0.43 5.37 3.77
CA ALA A 71 1.79 5.73 3.38
C ALA A 71 2.05 5.47 1.87
N ILE A 72 1.09 5.87 1.03
CA ILE A 72 1.24 5.90 -0.42
C ILE A 72 2.43 6.81 -0.76
N GLN A 73 2.48 7.99 -0.11
CA GLN A 73 3.69 8.81 -0.10
C GLN A 73 4.54 8.45 1.12
N THR A 74 5.82 8.14 0.89
CA THR A 74 6.73 7.75 1.95
C THR A 74 7.48 8.93 2.54
N LEU A 75 7.81 8.84 3.83
CA LEU A 75 8.68 9.79 4.51
C LEU A 75 9.62 9.05 5.46
N CYS A 76 10.91 9.27 5.25
CA CYS A 76 11.97 8.69 6.05
C CYS A 76 12.63 9.77 6.91
N TYR A 77 13.21 9.37 8.04
CA TYR A 77 13.86 10.29 8.95
C TYR A 77 15.01 9.63 9.72
N LYS A 78 15.95 10.45 10.18
CA LYS A 78 17.00 10.09 11.15
C LYS A 78 17.30 11.27 12.05
N VAL A 79 17.82 11.00 13.26
CA VAL A 79 18.33 12.04 14.16
C VAL A 79 19.85 11.96 14.19
N VAL A 80 20.52 13.05 13.85
CA VAL A 80 21.98 13.16 13.84
C VAL A 80 22.37 14.46 14.54
N ASN A 81 23.29 14.37 15.51
CA ASN A 81 23.79 15.51 16.27
C ASN A 81 22.66 16.40 16.84
N GLY A 82 21.59 15.78 17.36
CA GLY A 82 20.46 16.49 17.95
C GLY A 82 19.56 17.20 16.93
N GLN A 83 19.67 16.90 15.64
CA GLN A 83 18.84 17.45 14.58
C GLN A 83 18.10 16.34 13.83
N LEU A 84 16.83 16.56 13.52
CA LEU A 84 16.04 15.67 12.69
C LEU A 84 16.30 15.97 11.20
N GLN A 85 16.70 14.98 10.45
CA GLN A 85 16.78 15.00 8.99
C GLN A 85 15.66 14.13 8.44
N PHE A 86 15.06 14.53 7.32
CA PHE A 86 13.98 13.79 6.70
C PHE A 86 14.04 13.89 5.16
N SER A 87 13.48 12.88 4.49
CA SER A 87 13.38 12.79 3.03
C SER A 87 12.23 11.85 2.68
N ASN A 88 11.71 11.96 1.45
CA ASN A 88 10.76 10.97 0.91
C ASN A 88 11.43 9.62 0.57
N ARG A 89 12.76 9.52 0.62
CA ARG A 89 13.55 8.31 0.32
C ARG A 89 14.56 8.04 1.43
N ALA A 90 14.70 6.77 1.80
CA ALA A 90 15.66 6.34 2.82
C ALA A 90 17.12 6.49 2.35
N ASP A 91 17.40 6.18 1.07
CA ASP A 91 18.74 6.28 0.49
C ASP A 91 19.28 7.72 0.43
N ASN A 92 18.41 8.72 0.33
CA ASN A 92 18.81 10.13 0.42
C ASN A 92 19.35 10.54 1.80
N LEU A 93 19.01 9.78 2.83
CA LEU A 93 19.48 10.01 4.20
C LEU A 93 20.72 9.18 4.53
N ALA A 94 21.04 8.16 3.73
CA ALA A 94 22.23 7.34 3.89
C ALA A 94 23.48 8.09 3.40
N ASP A 95 24.61 7.79 4.02
CA ASP A 95 25.94 8.26 3.63
C ASP A 95 26.94 7.09 3.61
N ALA A 96 28.19 7.36 3.25
CA ALA A 96 29.24 6.33 3.14
C ALA A 96 29.52 5.57 4.46
N ASN A 97 29.11 6.11 5.61
CA ASN A 97 29.28 5.49 6.93
C ASN A 97 28.00 4.77 7.39
N THR A 98 26.92 4.87 6.65
CA THR A 98 25.64 4.24 6.99
C THR A 98 25.72 2.75 6.75
N SER A 99 25.61 1.95 7.80
CA SER A 99 25.62 0.49 7.70
C SER A 99 24.24 -0.07 7.34
N ILE A 100 24.24 -1.25 6.73
CA ILE A 100 23.01 -2.02 6.47
C ILE A 100 22.48 -2.61 7.78
N ASP A 101 21.17 -2.57 7.97
CA ASP A 101 20.49 -3.23 9.09
C ASP A 101 20.26 -4.71 8.76
N LEU A 102 20.93 -5.60 9.49
CA LEU A 102 20.80 -7.06 9.27
C LEU A 102 19.38 -7.57 9.53
N GLN A 103 18.65 -6.95 10.46
CA GLN A 103 17.24 -7.28 10.66
C GLN A 103 16.39 -6.83 9.46
N GLY A 104 16.75 -5.72 8.82
CA GLY A 104 16.10 -5.30 7.56
C GLY A 104 16.31 -6.30 6.43
N ILE A 105 17.49 -6.94 6.35
CA ILE A 105 17.71 -8.05 5.39
C ILE A 105 16.81 -9.25 5.71
N PHE A 106 16.73 -9.66 6.98
CA PHE A 106 15.87 -10.75 7.40
C PHE A 106 14.39 -10.44 7.09
N ASP A 107 13.92 -9.25 7.44
CA ASP A 107 12.54 -8.82 7.18
C ASP A 107 12.24 -8.86 5.67
N TYR A 108 13.15 -8.38 4.84
CA TYR A 108 13.01 -8.44 3.38
C TYR A 108 12.91 -9.87 2.84
N LEU A 109 13.78 -10.77 3.29
CA LEU A 109 13.76 -12.16 2.86
C LEU A 109 12.51 -12.91 3.32
N TYR A 110 11.93 -12.50 4.44
CA TYR A 110 10.76 -13.14 5.02
C TYR A 110 9.42 -12.55 4.51
N PHE A 111 9.32 -11.23 4.42
CA PHE A 111 8.09 -10.53 4.03
C PHE A 111 8.10 -10.02 2.58
N HIS A 112 9.23 -10.14 1.86
CA HIS A 112 9.46 -9.52 0.56
C HIS A 112 9.40 -7.99 0.57
N VAL A 113 9.32 -7.38 1.75
CA VAL A 113 9.32 -5.95 2.02
C VAL A 113 9.94 -5.71 3.40
N ILE A 114 10.44 -4.51 3.63
CA ILE A 114 10.91 -4.11 4.97
C ILE A 114 9.80 -3.30 5.63
N PRO A 115 9.09 -3.86 6.64
CA PRO A 115 7.99 -3.16 7.29
C PRO A 115 8.46 -1.90 8.03
N SER A 116 7.69 -0.80 7.93
CA SER A 116 7.93 0.39 8.75
C SER A 116 7.78 0.06 10.27
N PRO A 117 8.51 0.72 11.15
CA PRO A 117 9.36 1.90 10.91
C PRO A 117 10.77 1.58 10.41
N ARG A 118 11.14 0.32 10.19
CA ARG A 118 12.48 -0.07 9.77
C ARG A 118 12.73 0.29 8.30
N THR A 119 14.01 0.55 7.99
CA THR A 119 14.52 0.56 6.62
C THR A 119 15.72 -0.38 6.51
N ILE A 120 16.24 -0.58 5.30
CA ILE A 120 17.47 -1.36 5.08
C ILE A 120 18.69 -0.67 5.71
N PHE A 121 18.63 0.62 5.99
CA PHE A 121 19.72 1.43 6.53
C PHE A 121 19.60 1.55 8.05
N LYS A 122 20.63 1.16 8.79
CA LYS A 122 20.67 1.26 10.24
C LYS A 122 20.56 2.72 10.72
N GLY A 123 19.60 2.98 11.62
CA GLY A 123 19.36 4.32 12.18
C GLY A 123 18.56 5.27 11.29
N ILE A 124 18.09 4.80 10.12
CA ILE A 124 17.14 5.51 9.27
C ILE A 124 15.79 4.81 9.37
N TYR A 125 14.75 5.57 9.64
CA TYR A 125 13.41 5.07 9.88
C TYR A 125 12.44 5.62 8.85
N ARG A 126 11.38 4.85 8.55
CA ARG A 126 10.24 5.25 7.72
C ARG A 126 9.04 5.49 8.62
N LEU A 127 8.37 6.63 8.45
CA LEU A 127 7.18 6.94 9.21
C LEU A 127 6.06 5.95 8.87
N PRO A 128 5.45 5.29 9.87
CA PRO A 128 4.40 4.30 9.60
C PRO A 128 3.13 4.93 9.01
N PRO A 129 2.30 4.16 8.28
CA PRO A 129 1.02 4.61 7.74
C PRO A 129 0.13 5.27 8.80
N GLY A 130 -0.51 6.40 8.46
CA GLY A 130 -1.40 7.10 9.38
C GLY A 130 -0.74 7.70 10.63
N HIS A 131 0.59 7.92 10.58
CA HIS A 131 1.34 8.48 11.70
C HIS A 131 1.84 9.88 11.41
N TYR A 132 2.05 10.60 12.50
CA TYR A 132 2.84 11.84 12.54
C TYR A 132 4.06 11.68 13.44
N ALA A 133 5.04 12.55 13.26
CA ALA A 133 6.15 12.71 14.17
C ALA A 133 6.35 14.20 14.50
N ILE A 134 6.68 14.48 15.76
CA ILE A 134 7.14 15.80 16.22
C ILE A 134 8.54 15.66 16.77
N PHE A 135 9.42 16.50 16.30
CA PHE A 135 10.74 16.67 16.88
C PHE A 135 10.84 18.07 17.48
N GLU A 136 11.07 18.14 18.79
CA GLU A 136 11.15 19.39 19.54
C GLU A 136 12.09 19.21 20.73
N ASN A 137 12.96 20.19 20.99
CA ASN A 137 13.90 20.17 22.12
C ASN A 137 14.76 18.89 22.20
N GLY A 138 15.14 18.32 21.05
CA GLY A 138 15.93 17.10 20.97
C GLY A 138 15.13 15.80 21.19
N LEU A 139 13.83 15.88 21.46
CA LEU A 139 12.94 14.74 21.66
C LEU A 139 12.11 14.48 20.39
N LEU A 140 12.10 13.24 19.95
CA LEU A 140 11.26 12.75 18.86
C LEU A 140 10.07 11.95 19.43
N THR A 141 8.86 12.36 19.08
CA THR A 141 7.62 11.64 19.39
C THR A 141 6.97 11.19 18.08
N VAL A 142 6.64 9.91 17.95
CA VAL A 142 5.90 9.33 16.83
C VAL A 142 4.60 8.74 17.36
N ALA A 143 3.48 9.08 16.73
CA ALA A 143 2.17 8.57 17.16
C ALA A 143 1.20 8.48 15.97
N PRO A 144 0.20 7.59 16.02
CA PRO A 144 -0.85 7.52 15.01
C PRO A 144 -1.79 8.71 15.15
N TYR A 145 -2.18 9.30 14.02
CA TYR A 145 -3.35 10.20 13.95
C TYR A 145 -4.57 9.47 13.40
N TRP A 146 -4.37 8.32 12.77
CA TRP A 146 -5.41 7.46 12.23
C TRP A 146 -5.03 5.98 12.37
N VAL A 147 -6.01 5.18 12.75
CA VAL A 147 -5.92 3.71 12.81
C VAL A 147 -7.16 3.15 12.16
N PRO A 148 -7.06 2.13 11.27
CA PRO A 148 -8.23 1.51 10.67
C PRO A 148 -9.10 0.83 11.74
N THR A 149 -10.41 1.08 11.68
CA THR A 149 -11.39 0.42 12.50
C THR A 149 -12.35 -0.35 11.61
N PHE A 150 -12.66 -1.61 12.00
CA PHE A 150 -13.58 -2.46 11.27
C PHE A 150 -14.77 -2.77 12.17
N GLU A 151 -15.96 -2.43 11.70
CA GLU A 151 -17.20 -2.65 12.45
C GLU A 151 -18.15 -3.54 11.64
N GLU A 152 -18.70 -4.59 12.27
CA GLU A 152 -19.73 -5.40 11.64
C GLU A 152 -21.09 -4.70 11.71
N ARG A 153 -21.62 -4.30 10.56
CA ARG A 153 -22.98 -3.73 10.44
C ARG A 153 -23.98 -4.84 10.14
N ARG A 154 -24.53 -5.45 11.21
CA ARG A 154 -25.43 -6.61 11.09
C ARG A 154 -26.87 -6.24 10.73
N GLU A 155 -27.27 -5.00 10.87
CA GLU A 155 -28.63 -4.53 10.64
C GLU A 155 -28.93 -4.15 9.19
N ALA A 156 -27.89 -3.97 8.35
CA ALA A 156 -28.07 -3.63 6.95
C ALA A 156 -28.34 -4.88 6.09
N SER A 157 -29.27 -4.76 5.15
CA SER A 157 -29.54 -5.81 4.16
C SER A 157 -28.39 -5.93 3.17
N PHE A 158 -28.31 -7.09 2.48
CA PHE A 158 -27.31 -7.28 1.43
C PHE A 158 -27.43 -6.25 0.31
N ASP A 159 -28.67 -5.88 -0.07
CA ASP A 159 -28.91 -4.93 -1.14
C ASP A 159 -28.43 -3.51 -0.76
N GLU A 160 -28.67 -3.07 0.46
CA GLU A 160 -28.15 -1.81 0.98
C GLU A 160 -26.63 -1.79 1.02
N LEU A 161 -25.99 -2.84 1.53
CA LEU A 161 -24.54 -2.94 1.55
C LEU A 161 -23.92 -2.99 0.15
N ARG A 162 -24.56 -3.69 -0.79
CA ARG A 162 -24.13 -3.74 -2.18
C ARG A 162 -24.17 -2.35 -2.84
N ASP A 163 -25.25 -1.61 -2.61
CA ASP A 163 -25.44 -0.32 -3.24
C ASP A 163 -24.52 0.75 -2.60
N GLU A 164 -24.34 0.72 -1.29
CA GLU A 164 -23.34 1.52 -0.57
C GLU A 164 -21.92 1.21 -1.09
N PHE A 165 -21.55 -0.06 -1.21
CA PHE A 165 -20.26 -0.48 -1.75
C PHE A 165 -20.00 0.05 -3.16
N ARG A 166 -20.99 -0.07 -4.04
CA ARG A 166 -20.89 0.45 -5.42
C ARG A 166 -20.71 1.97 -5.45
N GLN A 167 -21.42 2.68 -4.57
CA GLN A 167 -21.30 4.13 -4.47
C GLN A 167 -19.93 4.53 -3.95
N LEU A 168 -19.42 3.87 -2.90
CA LEU A 168 -18.09 4.14 -2.36
C LEU A 168 -16.98 3.91 -3.39
N LEU A 169 -17.07 2.83 -4.18
CA LEU A 169 -16.12 2.57 -5.27
C LEU A 169 -16.20 3.64 -6.37
N HIS A 170 -17.43 4.01 -6.76
CA HIS A 170 -17.63 5.07 -7.74
C HIS A 170 -17.00 6.38 -7.28
N ASP A 171 -17.27 6.80 -6.04
CA ASP A 171 -16.77 8.05 -5.49
C ASP A 171 -15.26 8.01 -5.28
N ALA A 172 -14.70 6.87 -4.88
CA ALA A 172 -13.26 6.68 -4.77
C ALA A 172 -12.56 6.88 -6.12
N VAL A 173 -13.12 6.30 -7.20
CA VAL A 173 -12.60 6.48 -8.55
C VAL A 173 -12.81 7.92 -9.02
N ALA A 174 -14.01 8.48 -8.86
CA ALA A 174 -14.33 9.85 -9.29
C ALA A 174 -13.38 10.88 -8.65
N ASN A 175 -13.06 10.71 -7.37
CA ASN A 175 -12.14 11.59 -6.64
C ASN A 175 -10.68 11.47 -7.13
N GLN A 176 -10.33 10.42 -7.86
CA GLN A 176 -9.01 10.26 -8.46
C GLN A 176 -8.90 10.82 -9.88
N LEU A 177 -10.03 11.16 -10.51
CA LEU A 177 -10.04 11.75 -11.85
C LEU A 177 -9.70 13.24 -11.75
N ASP A 178 -8.69 13.67 -12.49
CA ASP A 178 -8.14 15.03 -12.47
C ASP A 178 -8.38 15.79 -13.77
N GLY A 179 -9.22 15.24 -14.65
CA GLY A 179 -9.51 15.81 -15.98
C GLY A 179 -8.51 15.38 -17.07
N SER A 180 -7.45 14.65 -16.73
CA SER A 180 -6.57 14.02 -17.71
C SER A 180 -7.23 12.80 -18.37
N LYS A 181 -6.58 12.18 -19.39
CA LYS A 181 -7.07 10.96 -20.03
C LYS A 181 -7.26 9.86 -18.98
N PRO A 182 -8.49 9.37 -18.73
CA PRO A 182 -8.75 8.36 -17.70
C PRO A 182 -8.17 7.02 -18.11
N ALA A 183 -7.33 6.43 -17.27
CA ALA A 183 -6.62 5.21 -17.60
C ALA A 183 -6.38 4.30 -16.38
N CYS A 184 -6.22 2.99 -16.61
CA CYS A 184 -5.98 2.00 -15.57
C CYS A 184 -5.09 0.85 -16.02
N PHE A 185 -4.50 0.16 -15.03
CA PHE A 185 -4.00 -1.19 -15.21
C PHE A 185 -5.16 -2.17 -15.36
N LEU A 186 -5.02 -3.17 -16.22
CA LEU A 186 -6.03 -4.19 -16.44
C LEU A 186 -5.40 -5.58 -16.55
N SER A 187 -5.57 -6.41 -15.53
CA SER A 187 -5.12 -7.82 -15.53
C SER A 187 -6.25 -8.81 -15.92
N GLY A 188 -7.50 -8.33 -15.92
CA GLY A 188 -8.68 -9.19 -16.07
C GLY A 188 -9.16 -9.81 -14.75
N GLY A 189 -8.44 -9.61 -13.64
CA GLY A 189 -8.90 -9.92 -12.29
C GLY A 189 -10.05 -9.01 -11.85
N THR A 190 -10.76 -9.41 -10.80
CA THR A 190 -11.97 -8.70 -10.31
C THR A 190 -11.69 -7.22 -10.01
N ASP A 191 -10.60 -6.93 -9.31
CA ASP A 191 -10.29 -5.58 -8.83
C ASP A 191 -9.95 -4.63 -9.98
N SER A 192 -9.02 -5.01 -10.84
CA SER A 192 -8.63 -4.20 -12.00
C SER A 192 -9.79 -3.99 -12.98
N SER A 193 -10.62 -5.03 -13.18
CA SER A 193 -11.81 -4.95 -14.03
C SER A 193 -12.89 -4.02 -13.44
N THR A 194 -13.04 -4.03 -12.12
CA THR A 194 -13.94 -3.11 -11.40
C THR A 194 -13.50 -1.66 -11.60
N ILE A 195 -12.19 -1.36 -11.46
CA ILE A 195 -11.64 -0.02 -11.71
C ILE A 195 -11.92 0.41 -13.15
N ALA A 196 -11.63 -0.43 -14.14
CA ALA A 196 -11.90 -0.12 -15.55
C ALA A 196 -13.36 0.24 -15.81
N GLY A 197 -14.29 -0.52 -15.22
CA GLY A 197 -15.73 -0.25 -15.33
C GLY A 197 -16.17 1.02 -14.60
N MET A 198 -15.60 1.30 -13.42
CA MET A 198 -15.93 2.50 -12.63
C MET A 198 -15.39 3.79 -13.25
N ILE A 199 -14.20 3.76 -13.87
CA ILE A 199 -13.66 4.92 -14.60
C ILE A 199 -14.65 5.37 -15.68
N SER A 200 -15.14 4.45 -16.50
CA SER A 200 -16.07 4.79 -17.58
C SER A 200 -17.39 5.38 -17.06
N LYS A 201 -17.87 4.87 -15.90
CA LYS A 201 -19.07 5.41 -15.25
C LYS A 201 -18.87 6.78 -14.64
N ALA A 202 -17.73 7.01 -13.99
CA ALA A 202 -17.44 8.23 -13.27
C ALA A 202 -17.03 9.38 -14.20
N SER A 203 -16.25 9.10 -15.25
CA SER A 203 -15.76 10.12 -16.19
C SER A 203 -16.76 10.42 -17.32
N GLY A 204 -17.64 9.49 -17.66
CA GLY A 204 -18.45 9.53 -18.88
C GLY A 204 -17.65 9.31 -20.17
N TYR A 205 -16.36 9.02 -20.09
CA TYR A 205 -15.46 8.78 -21.22
C TYR A 205 -14.96 7.33 -21.24
N GLN A 206 -14.53 6.89 -22.41
CA GLN A 206 -13.86 5.62 -22.58
C GLN A 206 -12.52 5.62 -21.83
N ALA A 207 -12.33 4.65 -20.95
CA ALA A 207 -11.07 4.48 -20.25
C ALA A 207 -10.02 3.87 -21.18
N ALA A 208 -8.75 4.32 -21.09
CA ALA A 208 -7.62 3.56 -21.61
C ALA A 208 -7.23 2.47 -20.61
N SER A 209 -6.88 1.28 -21.07
CA SER A 209 -6.44 0.19 -20.20
C SER A 209 -5.17 -0.45 -20.74
N TYR A 210 -4.27 -0.79 -19.82
CA TYR A 210 -2.94 -1.29 -20.14
C TYR A 210 -2.71 -2.65 -19.50
N SER A 211 -2.28 -3.63 -20.29
CA SER A 211 -2.04 -5.01 -19.87
C SER A 211 -0.69 -5.52 -20.33
N ILE A 212 -0.09 -6.36 -19.49
CA ILE A 212 1.15 -7.08 -19.80
C ILE A 212 0.84 -8.56 -19.93
N GLY A 213 1.27 -9.16 -21.04
CA GLY A 213 1.29 -10.61 -21.26
C GLY A 213 2.69 -11.17 -21.11
N PHE A 214 2.75 -12.48 -20.89
CA PHE A 214 3.98 -13.27 -20.89
C PHE A 214 3.80 -14.45 -21.83
N ASP A 215 4.75 -14.67 -22.74
CA ASP A 215 4.76 -15.88 -23.58
C ASP A 215 5.26 -17.06 -22.75
N ALA A 216 4.48 -17.43 -21.72
CA ALA A 216 4.77 -18.52 -20.81
C ALA A 216 3.47 -19.23 -20.41
N GLN A 217 3.41 -20.53 -20.67
CA GLN A 217 2.24 -21.36 -20.38
C GLN A 217 1.86 -21.28 -18.88
N GLY A 218 0.61 -20.90 -18.59
CA GLY A 218 0.07 -20.82 -17.24
C GLY A 218 0.35 -19.49 -16.51
N TYR A 219 1.01 -18.52 -17.17
CA TYR A 219 1.29 -17.19 -16.63
C TYR A 219 0.66 -16.07 -17.46
N ASP A 220 0.09 -16.39 -18.62
CA ASP A 220 -0.56 -15.40 -19.48
C ASP A 220 -2.04 -15.27 -19.11
N GLU A 221 -2.41 -14.13 -18.56
CA GLU A 221 -3.80 -13.77 -18.20
C GLU A 221 -4.44 -12.82 -19.23
N MET A 222 -3.79 -12.62 -20.38
CA MET A 222 -4.22 -11.63 -21.37
C MET A 222 -5.65 -11.90 -21.91
N GLU A 223 -6.07 -13.15 -21.99
CA GLU A 223 -7.45 -13.48 -22.40
C GLU A 223 -8.50 -12.88 -21.45
N PHE A 224 -8.24 -12.90 -20.14
CA PHE A 224 -9.13 -12.31 -19.14
C PHE A 224 -9.13 -10.77 -19.26
N ALA A 225 -7.96 -10.18 -19.49
CA ALA A 225 -7.84 -8.74 -19.72
C ALA A 225 -8.62 -8.30 -20.96
N ARG A 226 -8.50 -9.03 -22.09
CA ARG A 226 -9.26 -8.79 -23.32
C ARG A 226 -10.76 -8.92 -23.12
N PHE A 227 -11.20 -9.94 -22.35
CA PHE A 227 -12.62 -10.12 -22.02
C PHE A 227 -13.16 -8.91 -21.25
N ALA A 228 -12.45 -8.48 -20.20
CA ALA A 228 -12.82 -7.31 -19.41
C ALA A 228 -12.80 -6.01 -20.25
N ALA A 229 -11.77 -5.82 -21.05
CA ALA A 229 -11.64 -4.67 -21.95
C ALA A 229 -12.82 -4.58 -22.94
N LYS A 230 -13.19 -5.70 -23.54
CA LYS A 230 -14.36 -5.79 -24.44
C LYS A 230 -15.66 -5.49 -23.70
N HIS A 231 -15.83 -6.03 -22.48
CA HIS A 231 -17.04 -5.84 -21.68
C HIS A 231 -17.23 -4.38 -21.27
N PHE A 232 -16.17 -3.73 -20.80
CA PHE A 232 -16.19 -2.33 -20.36
C PHE A 232 -15.90 -1.33 -21.49
N LYS A 233 -15.63 -1.84 -22.71
CA LYS A 233 -15.36 -1.04 -23.91
C LYS A 233 -14.20 -0.07 -23.71
N THR A 234 -13.11 -0.53 -23.08
CA THR A 234 -11.91 0.29 -22.91
C THR A 234 -11.09 0.37 -24.19
N GLU A 235 -10.32 1.44 -24.36
CA GLU A 235 -9.22 1.51 -25.33
C GLU A 235 -8.07 0.68 -24.79
N HIS A 236 -7.93 -0.56 -25.28
CA HIS A 236 -7.06 -1.56 -24.66
C HIS A 236 -5.70 -1.64 -25.35
N HIS A 237 -4.63 -1.48 -24.57
CA HIS A 237 -3.25 -1.56 -25.00
C HIS A 237 -2.57 -2.77 -24.35
N GLU A 238 -1.89 -3.57 -25.16
CA GLU A 238 -1.26 -4.82 -24.74
C GLU A 238 0.23 -4.81 -25.07
N TYR A 239 1.04 -5.39 -24.19
CA TYR A 239 2.46 -5.62 -24.46
C TYR A 239 2.88 -6.98 -23.90
N TYR A 240 3.54 -7.78 -24.71
CA TYR A 240 4.15 -9.05 -24.30
C TYR A 240 5.60 -8.82 -23.92
N VAL A 241 5.90 -8.94 -22.63
CA VAL A 241 7.24 -8.73 -22.08
C VAL A 241 8.12 -9.94 -22.41
N THR A 242 9.26 -9.68 -23.00
CA THR A 242 10.27 -10.71 -23.31
C THR A 242 11.25 -10.89 -22.14
N PRO A 243 11.99 -12.03 -22.06
CA PRO A 243 13.06 -12.19 -21.07
C PRO A 243 14.12 -11.08 -21.14
N GLU A 244 14.46 -10.60 -22.34
CA GLU A 244 15.40 -9.51 -22.53
C GLU A 244 14.88 -8.19 -21.96
N ASP A 245 13.56 -7.93 -22.08
CA ASP A 245 12.92 -6.78 -21.48
C ASP A 245 13.03 -6.83 -19.96
N LEU A 246 12.78 -8.00 -19.34
CA LEU A 246 12.92 -8.17 -17.91
C LEU A 246 14.34 -7.86 -17.44
N VAL A 247 15.34 -8.45 -18.07
CA VAL A 247 16.76 -8.21 -17.73
C VAL A 247 17.11 -6.73 -17.85
N ARG A 248 16.65 -6.07 -18.91
CA ARG A 248 16.91 -4.63 -19.17
C ARG A 248 16.24 -3.73 -18.13
N SER A 249 15.04 -4.08 -17.68
CA SER A 249 14.25 -3.24 -16.77
C SER A 249 14.63 -3.41 -15.29
N ILE A 250 15.22 -4.53 -14.88
CA ILE A 250 15.63 -4.76 -13.49
C ILE A 250 16.43 -3.60 -12.90
N PRO A 251 17.55 -3.14 -13.50
CA PRO A 251 18.32 -2.04 -12.91
C PRO A 251 17.56 -0.71 -12.91
N ILE A 252 16.67 -0.48 -13.88
CA ILE A 252 15.85 0.75 -13.95
C ILE A 252 14.84 0.75 -12.81
N VAL A 253 14.11 -0.36 -12.63
CA VAL A 253 13.11 -0.51 -11.58
C VAL A 253 13.78 -0.50 -10.21
N ALA A 254 14.90 -1.21 -10.04
CA ALA A 254 15.63 -1.23 -8.78
C ALA A 254 16.13 0.16 -8.36
N ALA A 255 16.60 0.99 -9.30
CA ALA A 255 17.01 2.37 -9.01
C ALA A 255 15.84 3.29 -8.60
N HIS A 256 14.60 2.93 -8.96
CA HIS A 256 13.42 3.68 -8.57
C HIS A 256 13.08 3.49 -7.08
N TYR A 257 13.31 2.30 -6.52
CA TYR A 257 13.09 2.01 -5.10
C TYR A 257 14.29 2.49 -4.25
N ASP A 258 14.00 2.96 -3.06
CA ASP A 258 15.00 3.45 -2.10
C ASP A 258 15.55 2.34 -1.18
N GLN A 259 14.97 1.14 -1.28
CA GLN A 259 15.38 -0.07 -0.57
C GLN A 259 14.84 -1.30 -1.30
N PRO A 260 15.31 -2.53 -0.97
CA PRO A 260 14.83 -3.75 -1.61
C PRO A 260 13.32 -3.92 -1.55
N PHE A 261 12.73 -4.35 -2.67
CA PHE A 261 11.31 -4.62 -2.81
C PHE A 261 11.11 -5.90 -3.63
N GLY A 262 10.48 -6.90 -3.04
CA GLY A 262 10.45 -8.28 -3.54
C GLY A 262 9.18 -8.66 -4.32
N ASN A 263 8.44 -7.69 -4.87
CA ASN A 263 7.27 -7.99 -5.69
C ASN A 263 7.63 -8.02 -7.18
N SER A 264 7.49 -9.18 -7.81
CA SER A 264 7.75 -9.37 -9.25
C SER A 264 6.81 -8.56 -10.15
N SER A 265 5.64 -8.15 -9.65
CA SER A 265 4.69 -7.30 -10.38
C SER A 265 5.23 -5.88 -10.66
N ALA A 266 6.32 -5.47 -10.02
CA ALA A 266 6.97 -4.18 -10.28
C ALA A 266 7.43 -4.04 -11.73
N LEU A 267 7.90 -5.12 -12.37
CA LEU A 267 8.36 -5.09 -13.77
C LEU A 267 7.19 -4.95 -14.75
N PRO A 268 6.12 -5.75 -14.67
CA PRO A 268 4.90 -5.53 -15.46
C PRO A 268 4.31 -4.12 -15.28
N ALA A 269 4.23 -3.63 -14.04
CA ALA A 269 3.72 -2.29 -13.77
C ALA A 269 4.56 -1.20 -14.44
N TYR A 270 5.89 -1.36 -14.46
CA TYR A 270 6.79 -0.46 -15.18
C TYR A 270 6.47 -0.40 -16.68
N TYR A 271 6.24 -1.55 -17.34
CA TYR A 271 5.92 -1.57 -18.77
C TYR A 271 4.54 -0.99 -19.06
N CYS A 272 3.53 -1.27 -18.23
CA CYS A 272 2.23 -0.59 -18.36
C CYS A 272 2.36 0.93 -18.23
N ALA A 273 3.08 1.40 -17.21
CA ALA A 273 3.29 2.82 -16.98
C ALA A 273 4.08 3.48 -18.12
N LYS A 274 5.06 2.76 -18.68
CA LYS A 274 5.83 3.23 -19.84
C LYS A 274 4.93 3.42 -21.06
N MET A 275 4.12 2.43 -21.43
CA MET A 275 3.17 2.54 -22.54
C MET A 275 2.19 3.70 -22.31
N ALA A 276 1.60 3.77 -21.14
CA ALA A 276 0.65 4.82 -20.80
C ALA A 276 1.26 6.22 -20.93
N ARG A 277 2.50 6.38 -20.50
CA ARG A 277 3.25 7.63 -20.66
C ARG A 277 3.52 7.98 -22.12
N GLU A 278 3.83 6.99 -22.94
CA GLU A 278 4.04 7.15 -24.40
C GLU A 278 2.72 7.58 -25.08
N ASP A 279 1.57 7.16 -24.58
CA ASP A 279 0.23 7.58 -25.03
C ASP A 279 -0.24 8.90 -24.40
N GLY A 280 0.63 9.60 -23.66
CA GLY A 280 0.30 10.89 -23.02
C GLY A 280 -0.54 10.78 -21.76
N VAL A 281 -0.70 9.57 -21.19
CA VAL A 281 -1.37 9.36 -19.91
C VAL A 281 -0.45 9.79 -18.77
N THR A 282 -0.97 10.61 -17.88
CA THR A 282 -0.24 11.13 -16.71
C THR A 282 -0.57 10.40 -15.42
N LYS A 283 -1.69 9.68 -15.37
CA LYS A 283 -2.17 8.97 -14.18
C LYS A 283 -2.84 7.66 -14.57
N LEU A 284 -2.40 6.57 -13.94
CA LEU A 284 -3.02 5.24 -14.03
C LEU A 284 -3.70 4.91 -12.70
N LEU A 285 -4.93 4.43 -12.75
CA LEU A 285 -5.61 3.87 -11.60
C LEU A 285 -5.38 2.37 -11.52
N ALA A 286 -5.32 1.84 -10.29
CA ALA A 286 -5.10 0.43 -10.02
C ALA A 286 -6.12 -0.10 -9.01
N GLY A 287 -6.32 -1.42 -9.01
CA GLY A 287 -7.16 -2.13 -8.04
C GLY A 287 -6.42 -2.56 -6.78
N ASP A 288 -5.19 -2.06 -6.56
CA ASP A 288 -4.37 -2.45 -5.42
C ASP A 288 -5.06 -2.12 -4.08
N GLY A 289 -4.96 -3.05 -3.12
CA GLY A 289 -5.64 -2.96 -1.83
C GLY A 289 -7.03 -3.60 -1.81
N GLY A 290 -7.58 -4.03 -2.96
CA GLY A 290 -8.88 -4.70 -3.04
C GLY A 290 -8.90 -6.02 -2.28
N ASP A 291 -7.91 -6.86 -2.48
CA ASP A 291 -7.76 -8.13 -1.77
C ASP A 291 -7.68 -7.94 -0.24
N GLU A 292 -6.94 -6.94 0.23
CA GLU A 292 -6.76 -6.65 1.65
C GLU A 292 -8.05 -6.14 2.31
N LEU A 293 -8.83 -5.35 1.59
CA LEU A 293 -10.07 -4.77 2.12
C LEU A 293 -11.26 -5.74 2.02
N PHE A 294 -11.32 -6.53 0.96
CA PHE A 294 -12.51 -7.34 0.63
C PHE A 294 -12.27 -8.85 0.68
N GLY A 295 -11.04 -9.29 0.99
CA GLY A 295 -10.73 -10.70 1.21
C GLY A 295 -10.69 -11.54 -0.06
N GLY A 296 -10.30 -10.98 -1.19
CA GLY A 296 -10.24 -11.66 -2.51
C GLY A 296 -9.22 -12.79 -2.60
N ASN A 297 -8.21 -12.83 -1.74
CA ASN A 297 -7.20 -13.86 -1.74
C ASN A 297 -7.62 -15.08 -0.88
N THR A 298 -7.41 -16.29 -1.42
CA THR A 298 -7.70 -17.56 -0.71
C THR A 298 -6.97 -17.70 0.62
N ARG A 299 -5.86 -16.98 0.82
CA ARG A 299 -5.12 -16.92 2.09
C ARG A 299 -5.98 -16.37 3.22
N TYR A 300 -6.85 -15.40 2.96
CA TYR A 300 -7.77 -14.84 3.97
C TYR A 300 -8.84 -15.84 4.40
N ALA A 301 -9.30 -16.71 3.49
CA ALA A 301 -10.21 -17.78 3.84
C ALA A 301 -9.61 -18.78 4.85
N LYS A 302 -8.30 -19.01 4.82
CA LYS A 302 -7.60 -19.84 5.81
C LYS A 302 -7.68 -19.25 7.21
N GLN A 303 -7.69 -17.95 7.36
CA GLN A 303 -7.82 -17.27 8.66
C GLN A 303 -9.14 -17.60 9.34
N ARG A 304 -10.23 -17.72 8.59
CA ARG A 304 -11.54 -18.14 9.12
C ARG A 304 -11.48 -19.57 9.70
N VAL A 305 -10.73 -20.47 9.04
CA VAL A 305 -10.52 -21.83 9.55
C VAL A 305 -9.71 -21.81 10.85
N PHE A 306 -8.71 -20.94 10.97
CA PHE A 306 -7.95 -20.76 12.21
C PHE A 306 -8.84 -20.19 13.32
N GLY A 307 -9.81 -19.30 13.03
CA GLY A 307 -10.79 -18.79 13.98
C GLY A 307 -11.64 -19.91 14.61
N PHE A 308 -11.98 -20.95 13.85
CA PHE A 308 -12.66 -22.14 14.44
C PHE A 308 -11.79 -22.89 15.45
N TYR A 309 -10.49 -23.00 15.19
CA TYR A 309 -9.58 -23.59 16.16
C TYR A 309 -9.50 -22.74 17.44
N ASP A 310 -9.43 -21.43 17.32
CA ASP A 310 -9.35 -20.51 18.45
C ASP A 310 -10.65 -20.50 19.31
N SER A 311 -11.80 -20.79 18.68
CA SER A 311 -13.10 -20.90 19.40
C SER A 311 -13.24 -22.18 20.21
N LEU A 312 -12.35 -23.18 20.01
CA LEU A 312 -12.39 -24.44 20.79
C LEU A 312 -11.83 -24.24 22.21
N PRO A 313 -12.39 -24.90 23.24
CA PRO A 313 -11.84 -24.87 24.59
C PRO A 313 -10.36 -25.28 24.61
N ALA A 314 -9.55 -24.58 25.41
CA ALA A 314 -8.11 -24.84 25.51
C ALA A 314 -7.77 -26.31 25.78
N GLY A 315 -8.52 -26.99 26.65
CA GLY A 315 -8.31 -28.41 26.95
C GLY A 315 -8.50 -29.34 25.76
N VAL A 316 -9.39 -29.00 24.81
CA VAL A 316 -9.57 -29.77 23.56
C VAL A 316 -8.44 -29.50 22.62
N ARG A 317 -8.00 -28.26 22.51
CA ARG A 317 -6.88 -27.87 21.64
C ARG A 317 -5.58 -28.57 22.07
N THR A 318 -5.16 -28.32 23.32
CA THR A 318 -3.87 -28.79 23.85
C THR A 318 -3.86 -30.26 24.25
N GLY A 319 -5.02 -30.81 24.71
CA GLY A 319 -5.12 -32.18 25.18
C GLY A 319 -5.45 -33.21 24.11
N LEU A 320 -6.07 -32.81 22.99
CA LEU A 320 -6.49 -33.74 21.93
C LEU A 320 -5.92 -33.41 20.56
N LEU A 321 -6.20 -32.20 20.06
CA LEU A 321 -5.89 -31.84 18.67
C LEU A 321 -4.39 -31.69 18.42
N GLU A 322 -3.67 -31.04 19.32
CA GLU A 322 -2.25 -30.76 19.16
C GLU A 322 -1.39 -32.03 19.28
N PRO A 323 -1.60 -32.93 20.27
CA PRO A 323 -0.91 -34.20 20.32
C PRO A 323 -1.21 -35.07 19.09
N ALA A 324 -2.50 -35.14 18.69
CA ALA A 324 -2.90 -35.88 17.48
C ALA A 324 -2.19 -35.37 16.22
N ALA A 325 -2.12 -34.07 16.01
CA ALA A 325 -1.43 -33.46 14.86
C ALA A 325 0.09 -33.72 14.85
N GLY A 326 0.68 -34.06 15.98
CA GLY A 326 2.10 -34.42 16.12
C GLY A 326 2.44 -35.88 15.79
N LEU A 327 1.45 -36.77 15.66
CA LEU A 327 1.70 -38.21 15.45
C LEU A 327 2.15 -38.48 14.03
N GLY A 328 3.30 -39.17 13.89
CA GLY A 328 3.99 -39.37 12.61
C GLY A 328 3.22 -40.18 11.56
N PHE A 329 2.32 -41.11 11.97
CA PHE A 329 1.54 -41.93 11.06
C PHE A 329 0.38 -41.16 10.38
N ILE A 330 -0.01 -40.02 10.91
CA ILE A 330 -1.04 -39.13 10.34
C ILE A 330 -0.58 -38.50 9.00
N LYS A 331 0.71 -38.42 8.77
CA LYS A 331 1.29 -37.88 7.53
C LYS A 331 1.07 -38.72 6.27
N GLN A 332 0.60 -39.96 6.41
CA GLN A 332 0.46 -40.90 5.29
C GLN A 332 -0.83 -40.71 4.48
N THR A 333 -1.84 -40.02 5.05
CA THR A 333 -3.13 -39.76 4.36
C THR A 333 -3.25 -38.29 4.00
N PRO A 334 -3.42 -37.90 2.72
CA PRO A 334 -3.37 -36.51 2.28
C PRO A 334 -4.35 -35.57 3.00
N LEU A 335 -5.57 -36.03 3.27
CA LEU A 335 -6.59 -35.25 3.99
C LEU A 335 -6.22 -35.00 5.47
N ILE A 336 -5.72 -36.04 6.14
CA ILE A 336 -5.34 -35.95 7.56
C ILE A 336 -4.05 -35.14 7.72
N SER A 337 -3.10 -35.30 6.81
CA SER A 337 -1.90 -34.47 6.76
C SER A 337 -2.22 -32.99 6.59
N LYS A 338 -3.21 -32.67 5.75
CA LYS A 338 -3.70 -31.30 5.56
C LYS A 338 -4.34 -30.75 6.84
N ALA A 339 -5.18 -31.52 7.52
CA ALA A 339 -5.78 -31.14 8.79
C ALA A 339 -4.73 -30.92 9.90
N ALA A 340 -3.74 -31.81 10.02
CA ALA A 340 -2.62 -31.66 10.95
C ALA A 340 -1.78 -30.40 10.66
N SER A 341 -1.56 -30.09 9.38
CA SER A 341 -0.91 -28.86 8.96
C SER A 341 -1.69 -27.62 9.40
N TYR A 342 -3.02 -27.63 9.27
CA TYR A 342 -3.88 -26.51 9.74
C TYR A 342 -3.79 -26.33 11.27
N VAL A 343 -3.85 -27.40 12.06
CA VAL A 343 -3.69 -27.33 13.52
C VAL A 343 -2.32 -26.75 13.88
N ASN A 344 -1.25 -27.20 13.24
CA ASN A 344 0.10 -26.70 13.49
C ASN A 344 0.27 -25.22 13.13
N GLN A 345 -0.35 -24.76 12.05
CA GLN A 345 -0.37 -23.35 11.69
C GLN A 345 -1.26 -22.51 12.63
N ALA A 346 -2.38 -23.08 13.10
CA ALA A 346 -3.29 -22.40 14.02
C ALA A 346 -2.67 -22.11 15.40
N LYS A 347 -1.72 -22.94 15.85
CA LYS A 347 -0.97 -22.71 17.11
C LYS A 347 -0.15 -21.45 17.14
N VAL A 348 0.29 -20.97 15.99
CA VAL A 348 1.09 -19.75 15.90
C VAL A 348 0.15 -18.55 16.06
N PRO A 349 0.40 -17.62 17.00
CA PRO A 349 -0.39 -16.40 17.14
C PRO A 349 -0.46 -15.61 15.83
N ILE A 350 -1.58 -14.93 15.61
CA ILE A 350 -1.85 -14.22 14.34
C ILE A 350 -0.77 -13.18 14.01
N ASP A 351 -0.23 -12.52 15.04
CA ASP A 351 0.86 -11.55 14.95
C ASP A 351 2.23 -12.15 14.54
N ARG A 352 2.34 -13.48 14.61
CA ARG A 352 3.53 -14.27 14.24
C ARG A 352 3.31 -15.22 13.07
N LYS A 353 2.10 -15.24 12.51
CA LYS A 353 1.81 -16.05 11.32
C LYS A 353 2.38 -15.38 10.10
N SER A 354 3.30 -16.05 9.44
CA SER A 354 3.65 -15.71 8.06
C SER A 354 2.41 -15.86 7.18
N VAL A 355 2.06 -14.83 6.45
CA VAL A 355 0.97 -14.82 5.47
C VAL A 355 1.51 -15.26 4.09
N VAL A 356 2.68 -15.92 4.06
CA VAL A 356 3.29 -16.45 2.85
C VAL A 356 2.64 -17.76 2.42
#